data_15d4c6a20d5a0f28c1895b2619dedb86
#
_entry.id   15d4c6a20d5a0f28c1895b2619dedb86
#
_cell.length_a   1.000
_cell.length_b   1.000
_cell.length_c   1.000
_cell.angle_alpha   90.00
_cell.angle_beta   90.00
_cell.angle_gamma   90.00
#
_symmetry.space_group_name_H-M   'P 1'
#
loop_
_entity.id
_entity.type
_entity.pdbx_description
1 polymer ?
#
loop_
_entity_poly.entity_id
_entity_poly.type
_entity_poly.pdbx_seq_one_letter_code
_entity_poly.pdbx_strand_id
1 'polypeptide(L)'
;DASRINVTTNGVPMNDAESHSVYWYDTPDMASSVGTIQVQRGAGTSTNGTGAFGGSVNMTTAPMSSEFSGEASLSYGSYNTNKQSLQIGSGLMGGHWTVDARLSHISSDGYVDRAFTNLESYMLQVGYYDGGTAVKLISFGGVARVGLAYDGVTKEQLETDRRYNSQGLVKHADGSISFYDNQTDNYTQINNQLIVNHRFNA
;
A
#
# COMPACT_ATOMS: atom_id res chain seq x y z
N ASP A 1 -3.09 -12.76 15.33
CA ASP A 1 -3.65 -11.44 15.56
C ASP A 1 -2.72 -10.38 14.95
N ALA A 2 -3.24 -9.55 14.05
CA ALA A 2 -2.48 -8.56 13.29
C ALA A 2 -1.81 -7.49 14.20
N SER A 3 -2.41 -7.19 15.34
CA SER A 3 -1.88 -6.23 16.32
C SER A 3 -0.58 -6.70 17.02
N ARG A 4 -0.18 -7.97 16.81
CA ARG A 4 1.06 -8.54 17.36
C ARG A 4 2.17 -8.64 16.32
N ILE A 5 1.97 -8.07 15.16
CA ILE A 5 2.96 -8.03 14.06
C ILE A 5 3.39 -6.59 13.87
N ASN A 6 4.67 -6.32 14.09
CA ASN A 6 5.23 -5.00 13.80
C ASN A 6 5.57 -4.92 12.31
N VAL A 7 5.10 -3.87 11.66
CA VAL A 7 5.39 -3.60 10.24
C VAL A 7 6.11 -2.28 10.14
N THR A 8 7.25 -2.28 9.47
CA THR A 8 8.03 -1.05 9.25
C THR A 8 8.29 -0.81 7.77
N THR A 9 8.40 0.46 7.41
CA THR A 9 8.94 0.90 6.12
C THR A 9 10.15 1.78 6.38
N ASN A 10 11.32 1.35 5.89
CA ASN A 10 12.62 2.00 6.15
C ASN A 10 12.91 2.18 7.66
N GLY A 11 12.47 1.23 8.49
CA GLY A 11 12.63 1.29 9.94
C GLY A 11 11.59 2.14 10.69
N VAL A 12 10.67 2.81 9.99
CA VAL A 12 9.57 3.59 10.58
C VAL A 12 8.34 2.70 10.70
N PRO A 13 7.72 2.56 11.91
CA PRO A 13 6.51 1.79 12.11
C PRO A 13 5.34 2.30 11.26
N MET A 14 4.60 1.36 10.67
CA MET A 14 3.40 1.60 9.88
C MET A 14 2.12 1.24 10.65
N ASN A 15 2.27 0.60 11.82
CA ASN A 15 1.14 0.22 12.64
C ASN A 15 0.39 1.45 13.14
N ASP A 16 -0.92 1.41 13.01
CA ASP A 16 -1.80 2.44 13.54
C ASP A 16 -1.66 2.56 15.06
N ALA A 17 -1.66 3.78 15.58
CA ALA A 17 -1.38 4.05 16.98
C ALA A 17 -2.48 3.57 17.93
N GLU A 18 -3.72 3.43 17.47
CA GLU A 18 -4.87 3.01 18.26
C GLU A 18 -5.08 1.49 18.19
N SER A 19 -5.19 0.95 16.98
CA SER A 19 -5.48 -0.48 16.75
C SER A 19 -4.24 -1.37 16.81
N HIS A 20 -3.03 -0.81 16.72
CA HIS A 20 -1.75 -1.50 16.56
C HIS A 20 -1.68 -2.41 15.33
N SER A 21 -2.58 -2.24 14.38
CA SER A 21 -2.68 -3.02 13.15
C SER A 21 -2.25 -2.24 11.93
N VAL A 22 -1.92 -2.93 10.84
CA VAL A 22 -1.73 -2.32 9.53
C VAL A 22 -2.87 -2.74 8.62
N TYR A 23 -3.53 -1.77 8.05
CA TYR A 23 -4.58 -1.95 7.06
C TYR A 23 -3.96 -1.82 5.67
N TRP A 24 -3.65 -2.96 5.04
CA TRP A 24 -2.90 -3.00 3.79
C TRP A 24 -3.62 -2.35 2.61
N TYR A 25 -4.95 -2.28 2.66
CA TYR A 25 -5.73 -1.60 1.63
C TYR A 25 -5.57 -0.07 1.67
N ASP A 26 -5.12 0.49 2.81
CA ASP A 26 -4.85 1.92 2.96
C ASP A 26 -3.51 2.35 2.34
N THR A 27 -2.71 1.38 1.90
CA THR A 27 -1.42 1.62 1.25
C THR A 27 -1.43 1.09 -0.19
N PRO A 28 -2.20 1.72 -1.09
CA PRO A 28 -2.43 1.22 -2.43
C PRO A 28 -1.12 1.06 -3.20
N ASP A 29 -0.94 -0.10 -3.85
CA ASP A 29 0.21 -0.44 -4.70
C ASP A 29 1.59 -0.21 -4.06
N MET A 30 1.68 -0.26 -2.73
CA MET A 30 2.95 -0.06 -2.01
C MET A 30 4.00 -1.10 -2.41
N ALA A 31 3.59 -2.34 -2.67
CA ALA A 31 4.48 -3.43 -3.07
C ALA A 31 5.33 -3.08 -4.31
N SER A 32 4.80 -2.28 -5.24
CA SER A 32 5.53 -1.82 -6.42
C SER A 32 6.63 -0.80 -6.12
N SER A 33 6.67 -0.26 -4.90
CA SER A 33 7.69 0.70 -4.44
C SER A 33 8.69 0.08 -3.45
N VAL A 34 8.50 -1.20 -3.10
CA VAL A 34 9.34 -1.90 -2.13
C VAL A 34 10.43 -2.68 -2.86
N GLY A 35 11.69 -2.47 -2.47
CA GLY A 35 12.83 -3.20 -3.00
C GLY A 35 13.10 -4.51 -2.24
N THR A 36 12.82 -4.51 -0.92
CA THR A 36 13.08 -5.69 -0.07
C THR A 36 11.99 -5.81 0.99
N ILE A 37 11.54 -7.04 1.22
CA ILE A 37 10.64 -7.41 2.31
C ILE A 37 11.32 -8.50 3.13
N GLN A 38 11.51 -8.25 4.43
CA GLN A 38 12.00 -9.24 5.38
C GLN A 38 10.89 -9.60 6.36
N VAL A 39 10.57 -10.87 6.44
CA VAL A 39 9.57 -11.40 7.37
C VAL A 39 10.24 -12.26 8.42
N GLN A 40 10.10 -11.89 9.69
CA GLN A 40 10.56 -12.66 10.82
C GLN A 40 9.36 -13.18 11.62
N ARG A 41 9.32 -14.49 11.86
CA ARG A 41 8.27 -15.17 12.62
C ARG A 41 8.65 -15.22 14.08
N GLY A 42 7.67 -15.04 14.95
CA GLY A 42 7.87 -15.05 16.40
C GLY A 42 8.52 -13.77 16.94
N ALA A 43 8.81 -13.75 18.22
CA ALA A 43 9.50 -12.63 18.88
C ALA A 43 10.90 -12.46 18.30
N GLY A 44 11.13 -11.30 17.69
CA GLY A 44 12.41 -10.94 17.11
C GLY A 44 13.38 -10.32 18.11
N THR A 45 14.43 -9.69 17.59
CA THR A 45 15.34 -8.88 18.38
C THR A 45 14.65 -7.62 18.90
N SER A 46 15.18 -7.01 19.95
CA SER A 46 14.65 -5.75 20.54
C SER A 46 14.58 -4.58 19.56
N THR A 47 15.28 -4.66 18.43
CA THR A 47 15.24 -3.66 17.35
C THR A 47 13.91 -3.63 16.58
N ASN A 48 13.09 -4.66 16.70
CA ASN A 48 11.80 -4.75 16.00
C ASN A 48 10.64 -4.00 16.72
N GLY A 49 10.93 -3.31 17.81
CA GLY A 49 9.95 -2.48 18.54
C GLY A 49 8.96 -3.25 19.41
N THR A 50 8.06 -2.49 20.02
CA THR A 50 6.95 -3.02 20.83
C THR A 50 5.89 -3.63 19.92
N GLY A 51 5.30 -4.75 20.33
CA GLY A 51 4.23 -5.40 19.56
C GLY A 51 4.69 -6.52 18.62
N ALA A 52 6.00 -6.72 18.42
CA ALA A 52 6.54 -7.77 17.55
C ALA A 52 6.51 -9.19 18.17
N PHE A 53 5.49 -9.53 18.95
CA PHE A 53 5.40 -10.85 19.61
C PHE A 53 5.05 -11.97 18.64
N GLY A 54 4.26 -11.69 17.63
CA GLY A 54 3.86 -12.65 16.60
C GLY A 54 4.84 -12.68 15.41
N GLY A 55 5.54 -11.59 15.19
CA GLY A 55 6.49 -11.44 14.10
C GLY A 55 6.74 -9.99 13.72
N SER A 56 7.61 -9.81 12.73
CA SER A 56 7.83 -8.51 12.11
C SER A 56 7.90 -8.60 10.58
N VAL A 57 7.45 -7.53 9.93
CA VAL A 57 7.57 -7.34 8.49
C VAL A 57 8.33 -6.02 8.28
N ASN A 58 9.54 -6.12 7.77
CA ASN A 58 10.38 -4.94 7.52
C ASN A 58 10.50 -4.74 6.01
N MET A 59 9.96 -3.64 5.53
CA MET A 59 10.01 -3.22 4.15
C MET A 59 11.07 -2.14 3.97
N THR A 60 11.79 -2.22 2.87
CA THR A 60 12.70 -1.16 2.44
C THR A 60 12.29 -0.71 1.06
N THR A 61 12.14 0.59 0.85
CA THR A 61 11.82 1.15 -0.47
C THR A 61 12.89 0.79 -1.49
N ALA A 62 12.52 0.74 -2.76
CA ALA A 62 13.44 0.49 -3.85
C ALA A 62 14.64 1.45 -3.78
N PRO A 63 15.86 0.98 -4.04
CA PRO A 63 17.04 1.85 -4.07
C PRO A 63 16.88 2.91 -5.15
N MET A 64 17.41 4.09 -4.89
CA MET A 64 17.42 5.17 -5.88
C MET A 64 18.38 4.83 -7.01
N SER A 65 17.99 5.14 -8.23
CA SER A 65 18.79 4.88 -9.42
C SER A 65 20.05 5.75 -9.47
N SER A 66 21.19 5.16 -9.80
CA SER A 66 22.43 5.89 -10.09
C SER A 66 22.48 6.40 -11.54
N GLU A 67 21.68 5.80 -12.42
CA GLU A 67 21.56 6.15 -13.84
C GLU A 67 20.14 6.58 -14.16
N PHE A 68 19.97 7.38 -15.21
CA PHE A 68 18.63 7.73 -15.69
C PHE A 68 17.87 6.47 -16.09
N SER A 69 16.66 6.33 -15.57
CA SER A 69 15.80 5.18 -15.86
C SER A 69 14.35 5.62 -16.02
N GLY A 70 13.60 4.87 -16.80
CA GLY A 70 12.17 5.06 -16.97
C GLY A 70 11.49 3.74 -17.28
N GLU A 71 10.35 3.50 -16.64
CA GLU A 71 9.53 2.33 -16.87
C GLU A 71 8.05 2.73 -16.95
N ALA A 72 7.35 2.21 -17.95
CA ALA A 72 5.90 2.28 -18.05
C ALA A 72 5.34 0.86 -18.11
N SER A 73 4.40 0.54 -17.25
CA SER A 73 3.78 -0.78 -17.16
C SER A 73 2.27 -0.67 -17.31
N LEU A 74 1.69 -1.52 -18.14
CA LEU A 74 0.26 -1.65 -18.37
C LEU A 74 -0.12 -3.11 -18.19
N SER A 75 -1.15 -3.37 -17.38
CA SER A 75 -1.67 -4.72 -17.16
C SER A 75 -3.19 -4.71 -17.29
N TYR A 76 -3.74 -5.76 -17.87
CA TYR A 76 -5.17 -5.97 -17.99
C TYR A 76 -5.54 -7.40 -17.61
N GLY A 77 -6.66 -7.57 -16.90
CA GLY A 77 -7.13 -8.85 -16.39
C GLY A 77 -8.64 -8.97 -16.34
N SER A 78 -9.14 -10.06 -15.75
CA SER A 78 -10.57 -10.33 -15.58
C SER A 78 -11.25 -9.22 -14.77
N TYR A 79 -12.56 -9.09 -14.94
CA TYR A 79 -13.39 -8.08 -14.25
C TYR A 79 -12.94 -6.64 -14.52
N ASN A 80 -12.56 -6.38 -15.76
CA ASN A 80 -12.06 -5.07 -16.19
C ASN A 80 -10.89 -4.56 -15.32
N THR A 81 -10.14 -5.50 -14.71
CA THR A 81 -8.99 -5.13 -13.89
C THR A 81 -7.89 -4.56 -14.79
N ASN A 82 -7.48 -3.35 -14.50
CA ASN A 82 -6.35 -2.73 -15.17
C ASN A 82 -5.43 -2.06 -14.16
N LYS A 83 -4.14 -2.09 -14.47
CA LYS A 83 -3.10 -1.37 -13.73
C LYS A 83 -2.24 -0.59 -14.72
N GLN A 84 -2.00 0.65 -14.40
CA GLN A 84 -1.11 1.56 -15.12
C GLN A 84 -0.07 2.07 -14.14
N SER A 85 1.21 2.03 -14.50
CA SER A 85 2.29 2.51 -13.66
C SER A 85 3.35 3.20 -14.50
N LEU A 86 3.84 4.33 -14.01
CA LEU A 86 4.95 5.08 -14.58
C LEU A 86 5.98 5.32 -13.48
N GLN A 87 7.22 4.96 -13.75
CA GLN A 87 8.35 5.21 -12.86
C GLN A 87 9.47 5.93 -13.63
N ILE A 88 10.08 6.91 -12.99
CA ILE A 88 11.22 7.67 -13.55
C ILE A 88 12.26 7.86 -12.45
N GLY A 89 13.52 7.58 -12.77
CA GLY A 89 14.68 7.88 -11.95
C GLY A 89 15.62 8.83 -12.68
N SER A 90 16.05 9.90 -12.02
CA SER A 90 16.93 10.91 -12.62
C SER A 90 18.36 10.43 -12.83
N GLY A 91 18.77 9.37 -12.12
CA GLY A 91 20.17 9.08 -11.91
C GLY A 91 20.85 10.11 -11.00
N LEU A 92 22.16 9.99 -10.85
CA LEU A 92 22.97 10.88 -10.00
C LEU A 92 23.29 12.18 -10.74
N MET A 93 22.63 13.26 -10.35
CA MET A 93 22.79 14.60 -10.92
C MET A 93 23.87 15.37 -10.16
N GLY A 94 24.82 15.95 -10.90
CA GLY A 94 25.91 16.75 -10.32
C GLY A 94 26.77 16.02 -9.29
N GLY A 95 26.74 14.68 -9.28
CA GLY A 95 27.47 13.86 -8.30
C GLY A 95 26.84 13.77 -6.92
N HIS A 96 25.71 14.47 -6.66
CA HIS A 96 25.14 14.59 -5.32
C HIS A 96 23.64 14.23 -5.24
N TRP A 97 22.85 14.54 -6.24
CA TRP A 97 21.39 14.47 -6.15
C TRP A 97 20.78 13.31 -6.95
N THR A 98 19.81 12.66 -6.39
CA THR A 98 18.93 11.73 -7.13
C THR A 98 17.47 12.04 -6.85
N VAL A 99 16.62 11.83 -7.84
CA VAL A 99 15.17 11.94 -7.72
C VAL A 99 14.54 10.73 -8.42
N ASP A 100 13.73 9.98 -7.68
CA ASP A 100 12.96 8.86 -8.21
C ASP A 100 11.49 9.10 -7.89
N ALA A 101 10.64 8.92 -8.89
CA ALA A 101 9.21 9.08 -8.77
C ALA A 101 8.47 7.90 -9.42
N ARG A 102 7.37 7.48 -8.79
CA ARG A 102 6.43 6.50 -9.34
C ARG A 102 5.00 6.98 -9.13
N LEU A 103 4.18 6.82 -10.16
CA LEU A 103 2.74 6.99 -10.11
C LEU A 103 2.09 5.70 -10.57
N SER A 104 0.99 5.29 -9.94
CA SER A 104 0.20 4.17 -10.42
C SER A 104 -1.28 4.36 -10.19
N HIS A 105 -2.07 3.74 -11.06
CA HIS A 105 -3.52 3.64 -10.96
C HIS A 105 -3.92 2.19 -11.18
N ILE A 106 -4.79 1.68 -10.30
CA ILE A 106 -5.37 0.34 -10.39
C ILE A 106 -6.88 0.48 -10.33
N SER A 107 -7.60 -0.12 -11.26
CA SER A 107 -9.05 -0.22 -11.20
C SER A 107 -9.53 -1.62 -11.53
N SER A 108 -10.68 -2.00 -10.95
CA SER A 108 -11.34 -3.29 -11.19
C SER A 108 -12.82 -3.18 -10.84
N ASP A 109 -13.67 -3.88 -11.60
CA ASP A 109 -15.10 -4.03 -11.25
C ASP A 109 -15.30 -5.05 -10.11
N GLY A 110 -14.30 -5.90 -9.87
CA GLY A 110 -14.35 -6.97 -8.86
C GLY A 110 -15.16 -8.18 -9.29
N TYR A 111 -14.90 -9.33 -8.67
CA TYR A 111 -15.67 -10.56 -8.88
C TYR A 111 -17.05 -10.48 -8.20
N VAL A 112 -17.06 -10.02 -6.95
CA VAL A 112 -18.28 -9.90 -6.14
C VAL A 112 -19.04 -8.65 -6.57
N ASP A 113 -20.34 -8.68 -6.56
CA ASP A 113 -21.19 -7.56 -6.99
C ASP A 113 -20.91 -6.30 -6.14
N ARG A 114 -20.79 -5.15 -6.79
CA ARG A 114 -20.49 -3.85 -6.19
C ARG A 114 -19.16 -3.76 -5.44
N ALA A 115 -18.26 -4.75 -5.60
CA ALA A 115 -16.93 -4.78 -4.97
C ALA A 115 -15.85 -4.19 -5.87
N PHE A 116 -16.12 -3.04 -6.47
CA PHE A 116 -15.17 -2.35 -7.31
C PHE A 116 -13.96 -1.83 -6.51
N THR A 117 -12.87 -1.61 -7.20
CA THR A 117 -11.64 -1.04 -6.65
C THR A 117 -11.14 0.08 -7.55
N ASN A 118 -10.78 1.22 -6.98
CA ASN A 118 -10.10 2.32 -7.65
C ASN A 118 -9.02 2.86 -6.72
N LEU A 119 -7.76 2.64 -7.09
CA LEU A 119 -6.59 2.97 -6.29
C LEU A 119 -5.66 3.87 -7.08
N GLU A 120 -5.27 4.98 -6.50
CA GLU A 120 -4.22 5.85 -7.01
C GLU A 120 -3.07 5.87 -6.01
N SER A 121 -1.84 5.76 -6.46
CA SER A 121 -0.70 5.82 -5.57
C SER A 121 0.48 6.56 -6.17
N TYR A 122 1.31 7.11 -5.29
CA TYR A 122 2.56 7.74 -5.65
C TYR A 122 3.68 7.36 -4.69
N MET A 123 4.89 7.45 -5.19
CA MET A 123 6.15 7.42 -4.44
C MET A 123 7.08 8.47 -5.01
N LEU A 124 7.65 9.30 -4.15
CA LEU A 124 8.69 10.26 -4.47
C LEU A 124 9.86 10.05 -3.50
N GLN A 125 11.05 9.89 -4.03
CA GLN A 125 12.27 9.83 -3.27
C GLN A 125 13.24 10.91 -3.78
N VAL A 126 13.80 11.69 -2.87
CA VAL A 126 14.85 12.67 -3.16
C VAL A 126 16.05 12.34 -2.29
N GLY A 127 17.20 12.13 -2.89
CA GLY A 127 18.46 11.84 -2.21
C GLY A 127 19.50 12.92 -2.42
N TYR A 128 20.23 13.25 -1.38
CA TYR A 128 21.44 14.05 -1.41
C TYR A 128 22.60 13.26 -0.79
N TYR A 129 23.72 13.23 -1.49
CA TYR A 129 24.93 12.51 -1.06
C TYR A 129 26.14 13.43 -1.14
N ASP A 130 26.89 13.53 -0.06
CA ASP A 130 28.15 14.30 -0.03
C ASP A 130 29.12 13.69 0.98
N GLY A 131 30.22 13.13 0.49
CA GLY A 131 31.28 12.55 1.32
C GLY A 131 30.74 11.51 2.31
N GLY A 132 30.69 11.90 3.58
CA GLY A 132 30.17 11.04 4.67
C GLY A 132 28.69 11.21 4.97
N THR A 133 27.96 12.06 4.24
CA THR A 133 26.56 12.39 4.52
C THR A 133 25.63 11.87 3.43
N ALA A 134 24.53 11.24 3.83
CA ALA A 134 23.41 10.90 2.97
C ALA A 134 22.10 11.37 3.61
N VAL A 135 21.34 12.16 2.86
CA VAL A 135 20.02 12.63 3.25
C VAL A 135 19.01 12.10 2.25
N LYS A 136 17.92 11.48 2.73
CA LYS A 136 16.81 11.02 1.89
C LYS A 136 15.50 11.59 2.41
N LEU A 137 14.75 12.20 1.52
CA LEU A 137 13.34 12.53 1.70
C LEU A 137 12.51 11.54 0.90
N ILE A 138 11.57 10.87 1.55
CA ILE A 138 10.68 9.90 0.93
C ILE A 138 9.25 10.31 1.25
N SER A 139 8.42 10.48 0.22
CA SER A 139 7.01 10.74 0.33
C SER A 139 6.24 9.69 -0.46
N PHE A 140 5.30 9.01 0.17
CA PHE A 140 4.49 8.00 -0.48
C PHE A 140 3.10 7.93 0.10
N GLY A 141 2.16 7.49 -0.71
CA GLY A 141 0.77 7.35 -0.30
C GLY A 141 -0.16 7.18 -1.49
N GLY A 142 -1.43 7.45 -1.25
CA GLY A 142 -2.42 7.34 -2.29
C GLY A 142 -3.83 7.52 -1.80
N VAL A 143 -4.75 7.31 -2.72
CA VAL A 143 -6.20 7.31 -2.50
C VAL A 143 -6.73 5.93 -2.84
N ALA A 144 -7.51 5.35 -1.93
CA ALA A 144 -8.25 4.13 -2.16
C ALA A 144 -9.74 4.44 -2.11
N ARG A 145 -10.48 3.99 -3.12
CA ARG A 145 -11.93 3.96 -3.14
C ARG A 145 -12.38 2.55 -3.53
N VAL A 146 -13.04 1.86 -2.61
CA VAL A 146 -13.45 0.48 -2.81
C VAL A 146 -14.92 0.28 -2.44
N GLY A 147 -15.60 -0.54 -3.22
CA GLY A 147 -16.93 -1.01 -2.87
C GLY A 147 -16.84 -2.07 -1.77
N LEU A 148 -17.64 -1.93 -0.72
CA LEU A 148 -17.59 -2.82 0.43
C LEU A 148 -18.18 -4.20 0.10
N ALA A 149 -17.47 -5.26 0.47
CA ALA A 149 -17.87 -6.65 0.25
C ALA A 149 -17.25 -7.60 1.29
N TYR A 150 -17.15 -7.16 2.54
CA TYR A 150 -16.48 -7.94 3.61
C TYR A 150 -17.43 -8.76 4.46
N ASP A 151 -18.75 -8.69 4.23
CA ASP A 151 -19.71 -9.55 4.91
C ASP A 151 -19.58 -11.00 4.45
N GLY A 152 -19.68 -11.92 5.40
CA GLY A 152 -19.78 -13.34 5.10
C GLY A 152 -21.07 -13.68 4.34
N VAL A 153 -21.00 -14.72 3.54
CA VAL A 153 -22.17 -15.27 2.82
C VAL A 153 -22.46 -16.69 3.27
N THR A 154 -23.74 -17.07 3.26
CA THR A 154 -24.15 -18.45 3.58
C THR A 154 -23.88 -19.38 2.41
N LYS A 155 -23.83 -20.68 2.68
CA LYS A 155 -23.70 -21.70 1.63
C LYS A 155 -24.84 -21.61 0.60
N GLU A 156 -26.07 -21.38 1.06
CA GLU A 156 -27.26 -21.25 0.19
C GLU A 156 -27.15 -20.03 -0.72
N GLN A 157 -26.65 -18.91 -0.21
CA GLN A 157 -26.40 -17.71 -1.01
C GLN A 157 -25.35 -17.99 -2.10
N LEU A 158 -24.25 -18.69 -1.77
CA LEU A 158 -23.21 -19.06 -2.74
C LEU A 158 -23.71 -20.04 -3.81
N GLU A 159 -24.62 -20.94 -3.46
CA GLU A 159 -25.21 -21.89 -4.40
C GLU A 159 -26.19 -21.20 -5.37
N THR A 160 -26.86 -20.12 -4.90
CA THR A 160 -27.80 -19.33 -5.71
C THR A 160 -27.09 -18.28 -6.54
N ASP A 161 -26.19 -17.54 -5.94
CA ASP A 161 -25.42 -16.47 -6.58
C ASP A 161 -24.01 -16.37 -5.99
N ARG A 162 -23.01 -16.80 -6.77
CA ARG A 162 -21.61 -16.79 -6.36
C ARG A 162 -21.00 -15.39 -6.24
N ARG A 163 -21.68 -14.38 -6.77
CA ARG A 163 -21.27 -12.98 -6.75
C ARG A 163 -22.00 -12.16 -5.69
N TYR A 164 -22.88 -12.81 -4.93
CA TYR A 164 -23.74 -12.15 -3.96
C TYR A 164 -22.94 -11.30 -2.96
N ASN A 165 -23.45 -10.09 -2.75
CA ASN A 165 -22.93 -9.15 -1.76
C ASN A 165 -24.11 -8.55 -0.97
N SER A 166 -24.11 -8.73 0.35
CA SER A 166 -25.16 -8.22 1.24
C SER A 166 -24.95 -6.76 1.65
N GLN A 167 -23.79 -6.19 1.39
CA GLN A 167 -23.48 -4.82 1.80
C GLN A 167 -24.45 -3.82 1.18
N GLY A 168 -25.02 -2.98 2.06
CA GLY A 168 -25.98 -1.97 1.65
C GLY A 168 -27.38 -2.49 1.33
N LEU A 169 -27.69 -3.76 1.66
CA LEU A 169 -29.02 -4.33 1.44
C LEU A 169 -30.09 -3.60 2.24
N VAL A 170 -31.14 -3.15 1.57
CA VAL A 170 -32.34 -2.56 2.17
C VAL A 170 -33.54 -3.45 1.81
N LYS A 171 -34.29 -3.89 2.82
CA LYS A 171 -35.54 -4.61 2.65
C LYS A 171 -36.71 -3.64 2.82
N HIS A 172 -37.55 -3.53 1.84
CA HIS A 172 -38.75 -2.70 1.85
C HIS A 172 -39.96 -3.43 2.42
N ALA A 173 -40.97 -2.68 2.86
CA ALA A 173 -42.19 -3.23 3.46
C ALA A 173 -43.05 -4.07 2.47
N ASP A 174 -42.90 -3.83 1.16
CA ASP A 174 -43.52 -4.57 0.09
C ASP A 174 -42.83 -5.87 -0.29
N GLY A 175 -41.73 -6.20 0.42
CA GLY A 175 -40.86 -7.37 0.17
C GLY A 175 -39.83 -7.18 -0.92
N SER A 176 -39.76 -6.02 -1.57
CA SER A 176 -38.72 -5.70 -2.54
C SER A 176 -37.38 -5.44 -1.81
N ILE A 177 -36.27 -5.58 -2.55
CA ILE A 177 -34.94 -5.28 -2.05
C ILE A 177 -34.29 -4.21 -2.93
N SER A 178 -33.49 -3.35 -2.30
CA SER A 178 -32.59 -2.43 -2.97
C SER A 178 -31.24 -2.40 -2.27
N PHE A 179 -30.28 -1.68 -2.83
CA PHE A 179 -28.96 -1.51 -2.24
C PHE A 179 -28.63 -0.02 -2.21
N TYR A 180 -27.90 0.42 -1.17
CA TYR A 180 -27.35 1.77 -1.16
C TYR A 180 -26.28 1.92 -2.24
N ASP A 181 -26.33 3.04 -2.98
CA ASP A 181 -25.36 3.33 -4.08
C ASP A 181 -23.96 3.65 -3.56
N ASN A 182 -23.81 4.03 -2.28
CA ASN A 182 -22.59 4.56 -1.69
C ASN A 182 -22.02 3.67 -0.58
N GLN A 183 -22.14 2.35 -0.71
CA GLN A 183 -21.44 1.40 0.18
C GLN A 183 -19.97 1.32 -0.23
N THR A 184 -19.22 2.37 0.11
CA THR A 184 -17.82 2.52 -0.26
C THR A 184 -16.97 2.87 0.94
N ASP A 185 -15.75 2.37 0.96
CA ASP A 185 -14.67 2.89 1.79
C ASP A 185 -13.80 3.83 0.95
N ASN A 186 -13.53 5.02 1.49
CA ASN A 186 -12.72 6.03 0.83
C ASN A 186 -11.63 6.45 1.80
N TYR A 187 -10.39 6.13 1.47
CA TYR A 187 -9.25 6.36 2.33
C TYR A 187 -8.15 7.12 1.59
N THR A 188 -7.50 8.05 2.28
CA THR A 188 -6.33 8.77 1.78
C THR A 188 -5.23 8.71 2.82
N GLN A 189 -4.07 8.23 2.43
CA GLN A 189 -2.89 8.18 3.29
C GLN A 189 -1.69 8.84 2.61
N ILE A 190 -0.94 9.64 3.39
CA ILE A 190 0.30 10.26 2.97
C ILE A 190 1.35 10.02 4.07
N ASN A 191 2.47 9.45 3.70
CA ASN A 191 3.59 9.20 4.58
C ASN A 191 4.80 10.02 4.11
N ASN A 192 5.46 10.69 5.05
CA ASN A 192 6.69 11.43 4.78
C ASN A 192 7.77 10.97 5.72
N GLN A 193 8.95 10.66 5.20
CA GLN A 193 10.09 10.17 5.95
C GLN A 193 11.32 10.99 5.58
N LEU A 194 12.05 11.48 6.58
CA LEU A 194 13.36 12.08 6.42
C LEU A 194 14.40 11.16 7.08
N ILE A 195 15.35 10.68 6.29
CA ILE A 195 16.42 9.79 6.75
C ILE A 195 17.75 10.52 6.55
N VAL A 196 18.50 10.68 7.63
CA VAL A 196 19.83 11.31 7.62
C VAL A 196 20.85 10.31 8.15
N ASN A 197 21.85 9.99 7.34
CA ASN A 197 22.98 9.18 7.74
C ASN A 197 24.25 10.02 7.61
N HIS A 198 25.05 10.08 8.68
CA HIS A 198 26.32 10.81 8.68
C HIS A 198 27.40 9.98 9.36
N ARG A 199 28.56 9.86 8.69
CA ARG A 199 29.74 9.22 9.23
C ARG A 199 30.70 10.30 9.75
N PHE A 200 30.86 10.38 11.07
CA PHE A 200 31.64 11.44 11.74
C PHE A 200 33.14 11.29 11.60
N ASN A 201 33.67 10.08 11.36
CA ASN A 201 35.10 9.83 11.19
C ASN A 201 35.32 8.77 10.10
N ALA A 202 36.29 9.00 9.25
CA ALA A 202 36.86 8.04 8.33
C ALA A 202 38.15 7.46 8.92
#